data_a53fe8cbc38073e92015d9c7049211e0
#
_entry.id   a53fe8cbc38073e92015d9c7049211e0
#
_cell.length_a   1.000
_cell.length_b   1.000
_cell.length_c   1.000
_cell.angle_alpha   90.00
_cell.angle_beta   90.00
_cell.angle_gamma   90.00
#
_symmetry.space_group_name_H-M   'P 1'
#
loop_
_entity.id
_entity.type
_entity.pdbx_description
1 polymer ?
#
loop_
_entity_poly.entity_id
_entity_poly.type
_entity_poly.pdbx_seq_one_letter_code
_entity_poly.pdbx_strand_id
1 'polypeptide(L)'
;VNTRDICTNHKKSFLELKRIYFSKMKGLALVVGSGGIGTQIATDLSKSEKELDVVLCGRKSQFNSFWELDIEDSQSLLQFKSKISNHSSELRLVINSTGRLHSETLKPEKRLQHLDKKNMMESFSINAFSPILLAKAIEEFIPKNSDFNFASISARVGSIGDNQTGGWYSYRAAKSAQNQFFKSLSIEWARRFPKATITLLHPGTVDTDLSRPFHKFVPEHKLFSTEKSSQFLINIIKNQSPASTGKFIAWDSSEIPW
;
A
#
# COMPACT_ATOMS: atom_id res chain seq x y z
N VAL A 1 0.61 -45.25 11.01
CA VAL A 1 0.37 -44.15 10.07
C VAL A 1 0.94 -42.89 10.70
N ASN A 2 1.94 -42.29 10.06
CA ASN A 2 2.85 -41.29 10.62
C ASN A 2 2.18 -39.91 10.60
N THR A 3 1.89 -39.34 11.75
CA THR A 3 1.26 -38.01 11.94
C THR A 3 2.02 -36.82 11.33
N ARG A 4 3.30 -37.03 10.91
CA ARG A 4 4.12 -36.02 10.23
C ARG A 4 3.73 -35.82 8.76
N ASP A 5 3.20 -36.83 8.08
CA ASP A 5 2.86 -36.76 6.64
C ASP A 5 1.52 -36.02 6.39
N ILE A 6 0.62 -36.00 7.37
CA ILE A 6 -0.67 -35.30 7.26
C ILE A 6 -0.47 -33.77 7.36
N CYS A 7 0.48 -33.32 8.19
CA CYS A 7 0.73 -31.89 8.41
C CYS A 7 1.47 -31.22 7.22
N THR A 8 2.33 -31.99 6.51
CA THR A 8 3.07 -31.49 5.34
C THR A 8 2.20 -31.42 4.09
N ASN A 9 1.26 -32.34 3.91
CA ASN A 9 0.32 -32.30 2.78
C ASN A 9 -0.72 -31.17 2.91
N HIS A 10 -1.20 -30.87 4.13
CA HIS A 10 -2.10 -29.72 4.34
C HIS A 10 -1.42 -28.36 4.09
N LYS A 11 -0.14 -28.22 4.46
CA LYS A 11 0.60 -26.98 4.17
C LYS A 11 0.88 -26.80 2.67
N LYS A 12 1.20 -27.87 1.94
CA LYS A 12 1.39 -27.80 0.48
C LYS A 12 0.09 -27.46 -0.26
N SER A 13 -1.03 -28.10 0.07
CA SER A 13 -2.31 -27.83 -0.57
C SER A 13 -2.81 -26.41 -0.27
N PHE A 14 -2.55 -25.87 0.93
CA PHE A 14 -2.94 -24.51 1.32
C PHE A 14 -2.08 -23.44 0.62
N LEU A 15 -0.81 -23.72 0.34
CA LEU A 15 0.09 -22.84 -0.42
C LEU A 15 -0.23 -22.88 -1.92
N GLU A 16 -0.58 -24.03 -2.46
CA GLU A 16 -1.02 -24.17 -3.85
C GLU A 16 -2.37 -23.49 -4.11
N LEU A 17 -3.34 -23.62 -3.20
CA LEU A 17 -4.62 -22.92 -3.28
C LEU A 17 -4.47 -21.39 -3.19
N LYS A 18 -3.55 -20.87 -2.36
CA LYS A 18 -3.26 -19.44 -2.26
C LYS A 18 -2.59 -18.87 -3.51
N ARG A 19 -1.71 -19.65 -4.15
CA ARG A 19 -1.06 -19.26 -5.42
C ARG A 19 -2.04 -19.19 -6.58
N ILE A 20 -3.11 -19.99 -6.55
CA ILE A 20 -4.17 -20.02 -7.55
C ILE A 20 -5.09 -18.79 -7.46
N TYR A 21 -5.23 -18.17 -6.28
CA TYR A 21 -6.17 -17.07 -6.05
C TYR A 21 -5.79 -15.80 -6.84
N PHE A 22 -4.53 -15.39 -6.81
CA PHE A 22 -4.09 -14.17 -7.51
C PHE A 22 -3.76 -14.43 -8.99
N SER A 23 -3.30 -15.63 -9.35
CA SER A 23 -2.98 -15.98 -10.75
C SER A 23 -4.21 -15.98 -11.69
N LYS A 24 -5.42 -15.80 -11.13
CA LYS A 24 -6.68 -15.67 -11.87
C LYS A 24 -7.27 -14.26 -11.83
N MET A 25 -6.59 -13.29 -11.20
CA MET A 25 -7.10 -11.92 -11.14
C MET A 25 -6.95 -11.28 -12.51
N LYS A 26 -8.08 -10.99 -13.14
CA LYS A 26 -8.17 -10.32 -14.43
C LYS A 26 -8.92 -9.01 -14.26
N GLY A 27 -8.38 -7.92 -14.78
CA GLY A 27 -9.03 -6.62 -14.70
C GLY A 27 -8.07 -5.46 -14.53
N LEU A 28 -8.56 -4.32 -14.06
CA LEU A 28 -7.79 -3.10 -13.85
C LEU A 28 -7.05 -3.13 -12.52
N ALA A 29 -5.75 -2.84 -12.58
CA ALA A 29 -4.88 -2.65 -11.42
C ALA A 29 -4.34 -1.22 -11.41
N LEU A 30 -4.65 -0.47 -10.36
CA LEU A 30 -4.18 0.91 -10.17
C LEU A 30 -3.06 0.93 -9.14
N VAL A 31 -1.88 1.42 -9.53
CA VAL A 31 -0.79 1.72 -8.60
C VAL A 31 -0.72 3.23 -8.44
N VAL A 32 -1.10 3.74 -7.28
CA VAL A 32 -1.21 5.18 -7.00
C VAL A 32 0.02 5.64 -6.22
N GLY A 33 0.74 6.59 -6.81
CA GLY A 33 2.03 7.09 -6.32
C GLY A 33 3.16 6.72 -7.28
N SER A 34 3.63 7.68 -8.06
CA SER A 34 4.67 7.53 -9.10
C SER A 34 6.10 7.73 -8.55
N GLY A 35 6.32 7.48 -7.26
CA GLY A 35 7.65 7.42 -6.65
C GLY A 35 8.36 6.08 -6.92
N GLY A 36 9.59 5.91 -6.39
CA GLY A 36 10.42 4.74 -6.68
C GLY A 36 9.73 3.40 -6.46
N ILE A 37 9.10 3.19 -5.30
CA ILE A 37 8.38 1.94 -4.98
C ILE A 37 7.15 1.74 -5.88
N GLY A 38 6.32 2.78 -6.08
CA GLY A 38 5.10 2.65 -6.89
C GLY A 38 5.42 2.34 -8.34
N THR A 39 6.39 3.03 -8.92
CA THR A 39 6.86 2.77 -10.29
C THR A 39 7.39 1.34 -10.44
N GLN A 40 8.16 0.86 -9.46
CA GLN A 40 8.68 -0.49 -9.48
C GLN A 40 7.58 -1.54 -9.37
N ILE A 41 6.61 -1.36 -8.46
CA ILE A 41 5.45 -2.26 -8.33
C ILE A 41 4.66 -2.32 -9.64
N ALA A 42 4.37 -1.17 -10.27
CA ALA A 42 3.67 -1.15 -11.55
C ALA A 42 4.45 -1.90 -12.64
N THR A 43 5.78 -1.72 -12.69
CA THR A 43 6.67 -2.41 -13.63
C THR A 43 6.64 -3.93 -13.42
N ASP A 44 6.76 -4.38 -12.18
CA ASP A 44 6.81 -5.81 -11.86
C ASP A 44 5.45 -6.49 -12.11
N LEU A 45 4.33 -5.83 -11.74
CA LEU A 45 2.99 -6.33 -12.03
C LEU A 45 2.74 -6.43 -13.52
N SER A 46 3.09 -5.43 -14.32
CA SER A 46 2.93 -5.47 -15.79
C SER A 46 3.74 -6.60 -16.45
N LYS A 47 4.86 -6.99 -15.85
CA LYS A 47 5.68 -8.11 -16.33
C LYS A 47 5.13 -9.47 -15.91
N SER A 48 4.66 -9.59 -14.67
CA SER A 48 4.29 -10.88 -14.06
C SER A 48 2.81 -11.26 -14.22
N GLU A 49 1.91 -10.26 -14.29
CA GLU A 49 0.45 -10.47 -14.27
C GLU A 49 -0.18 -10.02 -15.60
N LYS A 50 -0.13 -10.89 -16.62
CA LYS A 50 -0.56 -10.57 -17.98
C LYS A 50 -2.07 -10.34 -18.13
N GLU A 51 -2.87 -10.80 -17.19
CA GLU A 51 -4.31 -10.61 -17.15
C GLU A 51 -4.74 -9.30 -16.46
N LEU A 52 -3.77 -8.55 -15.91
CA LEU A 52 -4.03 -7.24 -15.30
C LEU A 52 -3.67 -6.10 -16.25
N ASP A 53 -4.60 -5.18 -16.43
CA ASP A 53 -4.37 -3.88 -17.05
C ASP A 53 -3.76 -2.96 -16.00
N VAL A 54 -2.42 -2.89 -15.93
CA VAL A 54 -1.71 -2.14 -14.90
C VAL A 54 -1.56 -0.69 -15.31
N VAL A 55 -2.09 0.22 -14.49
CA VAL A 55 -1.98 1.68 -14.68
C VAL A 55 -1.26 2.29 -13.48
N LEU A 56 -0.19 3.04 -13.73
CA LEU A 56 0.46 3.88 -12.74
C LEU A 56 -0.25 5.23 -12.67
N CYS A 57 -0.59 5.69 -11.46
CA CYS A 57 -1.26 6.96 -11.24
C CYS A 57 -0.41 7.89 -10.38
N GLY A 58 -0.38 9.18 -10.71
CA GLY A 58 0.39 10.16 -9.95
C GLY A 58 0.54 11.48 -10.69
N ARG A 59 1.34 12.41 -10.15
CA ARG A 59 1.47 13.75 -10.75
C ARG A 59 2.29 13.78 -12.03
N LYS A 60 3.25 12.87 -12.20
CA LYS A 60 4.07 12.72 -13.42
C LYS A 60 4.72 11.36 -13.48
N SER A 61 4.89 10.80 -14.66
CA SER A 61 5.69 9.58 -14.89
C SER A 61 5.99 9.43 -16.38
N GLN A 62 6.99 8.59 -16.71
CA GLN A 62 7.27 8.08 -18.05
C GLN A 62 6.78 6.63 -18.23
N PHE A 63 5.99 6.11 -17.31
CA PHE A 63 5.40 4.79 -17.42
C PHE A 63 4.37 4.76 -18.57
N ASN A 64 4.39 3.74 -19.43
CA ASN A 64 3.58 3.71 -20.64
C ASN A 64 2.07 3.83 -20.37
N SER A 65 1.56 3.11 -19.38
CA SER A 65 0.16 3.20 -18.95
C SER A 65 0.06 4.08 -17.71
N PHE A 66 -0.06 5.40 -17.93
CA PHE A 66 -0.06 6.39 -16.88
C PHE A 66 -1.33 7.26 -16.89
N TRP A 67 -1.90 7.45 -15.69
CA TRP A 67 -2.96 8.42 -15.46
C TRP A 67 -2.47 9.52 -14.53
N GLU A 68 -2.57 10.77 -14.96
CA GLU A 68 -2.32 11.89 -14.08
C GLU A 68 -3.36 11.92 -12.95
N LEU A 69 -2.86 12.05 -11.71
CA LEU A 69 -3.66 12.09 -10.49
C LEU A 69 -2.95 12.92 -9.42
N ASP A 70 -3.62 13.95 -8.94
CA ASP A 70 -3.35 14.59 -7.66
C ASP A 70 -4.56 14.33 -6.74
N ILE A 71 -4.34 13.57 -5.66
CA ILE A 71 -5.42 13.19 -4.73
C ILE A 71 -5.91 14.39 -3.91
N GLU A 72 -5.09 15.44 -3.78
CA GLU A 72 -5.44 16.66 -3.04
C GLU A 72 -6.24 17.65 -3.92
N ASP A 73 -6.30 17.43 -5.23
CA ASP A 73 -7.10 18.22 -6.17
C ASP A 73 -8.42 17.52 -6.53
N SER A 74 -9.53 18.18 -6.21
CA SER A 74 -10.88 17.68 -6.48
C SER A 74 -11.19 17.47 -7.96
N GLN A 75 -10.67 18.32 -8.84
CA GLN A 75 -10.85 18.17 -10.29
C GLN A 75 -10.08 16.97 -10.83
N SER A 76 -8.84 16.77 -10.35
CA SER A 76 -8.04 15.60 -10.68
C SER A 76 -8.73 14.30 -10.24
N LEU A 77 -9.34 14.29 -9.04
CA LEU A 77 -10.12 13.14 -8.56
C LEU A 77 -11.35 12.86 -9.43
N LEU A 78 -12.07 13.89 -9.89
CA LEU A 78 -13.20 13.71 -10.80
C LEU A 78 -12.76 13.10 -12.15
N GLN A 79 -11.68 13.59 -12.72
CA GLN A 79 -11.11 13.03 -13.95
C GLN A 79 -10.65 11.58 -13.75
N PHE A 80 -10.03 11.28 -12.62
CA PHE A 80 -9.60 9.93 -12.25
C PHE A 80 -10.80 8.97 -12.18
N LYS A 81 -11.88 9.35 -11.50
CA LYS A 81 -13.13 8.57 -11.44
C LYS A 81 -13.71 8.32 -12.84
N SER A 82 -13.73 9.35 -13.70
CA SER A 82 -14.17 9.21 -15.09
C SER A 82 -13.32 8.20 -15.87
N LYS A 83 -11.99 8.20 -15.68
CA LYS A 83 -11.10 7.22 -16.32
C LYS A 83 -11.39 5.80 -15.86
N ILE A 84 -11.67 5.58 -14.57
CA ILE A 84 -12.06 4.25 -14.07
C ILE A 84 -13.40 3.82 -14.65
N SER A 85 -14.40 4.71 -14.63
CA SER A 85 -15.75 4.44 -15.16
C SER A 85 -15.75 4.06 -16.64
N ASN A 86 -14.89 4.67 -17.43
CA ASN A 86 -14.77 4.44 -18.86
C ASN A 86 -13.81 3.29 -19.23
N HIS A 87 -13.14 2.69 -18.25
CA HIS A 87 -12.24 1.59 -18.51
C HIS A 87 -13.01 0.30 -18.79
N SER A 88 -12.55 -0.49 -19.77
CA SER A 88 -13.23 -1.71 -20.21
C SER A 88 -13.12 -2.85 -19.20
N SER A 89 -12.11 -2.81 -18.32
CA SER A 89 -11.82 -3.84 -17.33
C SER A 89 -12.32 -3.42 -15.95
N GLU A 90 -12.90 -4.37 -15.22
CA GLU A 90 -13.36 -4.19 -13.84
C GLU A 90 -12.18 -3.90 -12.87
N LEU A 91 -12.35 -2.99 -11.93
CA LEU A 91 -11.33 -2.66 -10.94
C LEU A 91 -11.11 -3.85 -9.99
N ARG A 92 -9.88 -4.33 -9.89
CA ARG A 92 -9.52 -5.55 -9.13
C ARG A 92 -8.44 -5.33 -8.08
N LEU A 93 -7.55 -4.38 -8.33
CA LEU A 93 -6.41 -4.11 -7.46
C LEU A 93 -6.16 -2.61 -7.37
N VAL A 94 -6.00 -2.12 -6.16
CA VAL A 94 -5.46 -0.77 -5.91
C VAL A 94 -4.29 -0.88 -4.94
N ILE A 95 -3.16 -0.30 -5.31
CA ILE A 95 -2.00 -0.20 -4.43
C ILE A 95 -1.69 1.27 -4.24
N ASN A 96 -1.92 1.78 -3.03
CA ASN A 96 -1.52 3.12 -2.68
C ASN A 96 -0.08 3.13 -2.16
N SER A 97 0.80 3.80 -2.88
CA SER A 97 2.20 4.00 -2.51
C SER A 97 2.55 5.48 -2.26
N THR A 98 1.52 6.33 -2.10
CA THR A 98 1.75 7.74 -1.78
C THR A 98 2.30 7.91 -0.38
N GLY A 99 3.18 8.88 -0.22
CA GLY A 99 3.74 9.25 1.08
C GLY A 99 4.86 10.25 0.93
N ARG A 100 5.06 11.05 1.98
CA ARG A 100 6.15 12.03 2.07
C ARG A 100 6.67 12.07 3.50
N LEU A 101 7.98 11.94 3.65
CA LEU A 101 8.67 12.07 4.93
C LEU A 101 9.37 13.41 5.07
N HIS A 102 9.85 13.94 3.96
CA HIS A 102 10.55 15.25 3.92
C HIS A 102 10.32 15.95 2.58
N SER A 103 10.53 17.27 2.59
CA SER A 103 10.63 18.14 1.41
C SER A 103 11.65 19.24 1.71
N GLU A 104 11.70 20.27 0.88
CA GLU A 104 12.51 21.46 1.18
C GLU A 104 12.06 22.14 2.49
N THR A 105 10.75 22.17 2.73
CA THR A 105 10.11 22.79 3.90
C THR A 105 9.79 21.81 5.03
N LEU A 106 9.44 20.57 4.71
CA LEU A 106 9.08 19.54 5.68
C LEU A 106 10.29 18.73 6.11
N LYS A 107 10.61 18.73 7.40
CA LYS A 107 11.68 17.89 7.99
C LYS A 107 11.12 17.10 9.16
N PRO A 108 11.42 15.77 9.26
CA PRO A 108 10.99 14.99 10.40
C PRO A 108 11.56 15.53 11.72
N GLU A 109 10.71 15.70 12.71
CA GLU A 109 11.06 16.31 13.98
C GLU A 109 11.89 15.34 14.84
N LYS A 110 13.00 15.82 15.41
CA LYS A 110 13.83 15.06 16.35
C LYS A 110 13.41 15.27 17.81
N ARG A 111 12.79 16.42 18.11
CA ARG A 111 12.42 16.88 19.45
C ARG A 111 11.06 17.58 19.41
N LEU A 112 10.37 17.64 20.54
CA LEU A 112 9.10 18.34 20.69
C LEU A 112 9.14 19.80 20.21
N GLN A 113 10.25 20.50 20.47
CA GLN A 113 10.43 21.91 20.09
C GLN A 113 10.49 22.13 18.57
N HIS A 114 10.67 21.06 17.78
CA HIS A 114 10.67 21.16 16.32
C HIS A 114 9.28 21.03 15.71
N LEU A 115 8.25 20.82 16.54
CA LEU A 115 6.87 20.73 16.04
C LEU A 115 6.43 22.09 15.48
N ASP A 116 5.86 22.02 14.29
CA ASP A 116 5.22 23.15 13.61
C ASP A 116 3.88 22.72 13.04
N LYS A 117 2.83 23.50 13.31
CA LYS A 117 1.45 23.16 12.90
C LYS A 117 1.31 23.00 11.39
N LYS A 118 1.98 23.85 10.59
CA LYS A 118 1.92 23.78 9.13
C LYS A 118 2.52 22.47 8.62
N ASN A 119 3.69 22.10 9.13
CA ASN A 119 4.36 20.85 8.78
C ASN A 119 3.55 19.61 9.23
N MET A 120 2.92 19.67 10.41
CA MET A 120 1.99 18.63 10.87
C MET A 120 0.84 18.46 9.88
N MET A 121 0.16 19.54 9.49
CA MET A 121 -0.95 19.52 8.55
C MET A 121 -0.53 18.97 7.18
N GLU A 122 0.62 19.38 6.64
CA GLU A 122 1.18 18.84 5.39
C GLU A 122 1.44 17.33 5.50
N SER A 123 2.05 16.88 6.59
CA SER A 123 2.31 15.46 6.83
C SER A 123 1.02 14.65 6.90
N PHE A 124 -0.01 15.15 7.59
CA PHE A 124 -1.31 14.47 7.69
C PHE A 124 -2.05 14.47 6.36
N SER A 125 -2.06 15.58 5.62
CA SER A 125 -2.69 15.67 4.30
C SER A 125 -2.21 14.55 3.39
N ILE A 126 -0.90 14.42 3.23
CA ILE A 126 -0.31 13.49 2.28
C ILE A 126 -0.32 12.04 2.81
N ASN A 127 0.02 11.82 4.09
CA ASN A 127 0.26 10.47 4.60
C ASN A 127 -0.97 9.82 5.25
N ALA A 128 -1.98 10.61 5.64
CA ALA A 128 -3.19 10.09 6.28
C ALA A 128 -4.46 10.37 5.46
N PHE A 129 -4.69 11.62 5.04
CA PHE A 129 -5.94 11.99 4.39
C PHE A 129 -5.97 11.54 2.93
N SER A 130 -4.91 11.76 2.14
CA SER A 130 -4.86 11.33 0.75
C SER A 130 -5.16 9.83 0.56
N PRO A 131 -4.57 8.89 1.33
CA PRO A 131 -4.90 7.47 1.23
C PRO A 131 -6.38 7.14 1.47
N ILE A 132 -7.03 7.75 2.47
CA ILE A 132 -8.45 7.46 2.75
C ILE A 132 -9.39 8.17 1.78
N LEU A 133 -9.01 9.33 1.26
CA LEU A 133 -9.75 10.01 0.19
C LEU A 133 -9.67 9.23 -1.13
N LEU A 134 -8.54 8.59 -1.42
CA LEU A 134 -8.43 7.65 -2.53
C LEU A 134 -9.41 6.48 -2.35
N ALA A 135 -9.49 5.89 -1.15
CA ALA A 135 -10.46 4.83 -0.86
C ALA A 135 -11.89 5.30 -1.15
N LYS A 136 -12.26 6.49 -0.67
CA LYS A 136 -13.57 7.11 -0.94
C LYS A 136 -13.81 7.29 -2.44
N ALA A 137 -12.80 7.71 -3.21
CA ALA A 137 -12.94 7.95 -4.64
C ALA A 137 -13.17 6.68 -5.46
N ILE A 138 -12.63 5.54 -5.03
CA ILE A 138 -12.74 4.27 -5.76
C ILE A 138 -13.90 3.38 -5.28
N GLU A 139 -14.55 3.71 -4.17
CA GLU A 139 -15.54 2.84 -3.53
C GLU A 139 -16.68 2.42 -4.47
N GLU A 140 -17.18 3.32 -5.30
CA GLU A 140 -18.26 3.04 -6.25
C GLU A 140 -17.89 2.04 -7.36
N PHE A 141 -16.57 1.83 -7.58
CA PHE A 141 -16.04 0.91 -8.59
C PHE A 141 -15.65 -0.45 -8.03
N ILE A 142 -15.84 -0.68 -6.73
CA ILE A 142 -15.52 -1.97 -6.10
C ILE A 142 -16.51 -3.02 -6.59
N PRO A 143 -16.05 -4.15 -7.15
CA PRO A 143 -16.93 -5.19 -7.62
C PRO A 143 -17.65 -5.88 -6.47
N LYS A 144 -18.96 -6.11 -6.61
CA LYS A 144 -19.76 -6.81 -5.59
C LYS A 144 -19.51 -8.32 -5.54
N ASN A 145 -19.25 -8.92 -6.69
CA ASN A 145 -19.21 -10.39 -6.86
C ASN A 145 -17.83 -10.95 -7.19
N SER A 146 -16.83 -10.09 -7.26
CA SER A 146 -15.47 -10.46 -7.66
C SER A 146 -14.47 -10.05 -6.59
N ASP A 147 -13.32 -10.74 -6.54
CA ASP A 147 -12.27 -10.42 -5.60
C ASP A 147 -11.67 -9.04 -5.91
N PHE A 148 -11.46 -8.27 -4.88
CA PHE A 148 -10.86 -6.94 -4.93
C PHE A 148 -9.83 -6.79 -3.81
N ASN A 149 -8.65 -6.26 -4.13
CA ASN A 149 -7.62 -5.96 -3.15
C ASN A 149 -7.29 -4.48 -3.12
N PHE A 150 -7.30 -3.90 -1.92
CA PHE A 150 -6.74 -2.57 -1.68
C PHE A 150 -5.57 -2.67 -0.69
N ALA A 151 -4.36 -2.52 -1.18
CA ALA A 151 -3.16 -2.45 -0.37
C ALA A 151 -2.69 -1.00 -0.22
N SER A 152 -2.33 -0.58 0.98
CA SER A 152 -1.77 0.76 1.20
C SER A 152 -0.43 0.68 1.92
N ILE A 153 0.59 1.31 1.34
CA ILE A 153 1.92 1.35 1.94
C ILE A 153 1.91 2.31 3.13
N SER A 154 2.06 1.73 4.30
CA SER A 154 2.29 2.41 5.55
C SER A 154 3.78 2.29 5.96
N ALA A 155 4.09 2.51 7.20
CA ALA A 155 5.44 2.38 7.73
C ALA A 155 5.39 1.83 9.16
N ARG A 156 6.36 1.01 9.54
CA ARG A 156 6.48 0.47 10.91
C ARG A 156 6.44 1.56 11.98
N VAL A 157 6.97 2.75 11.65
CA VAL A 157 6.92 3.92 12.56
C VAL A 157 5.49 4.41 12.85
N GLY A 158 4.47 3.96 12.11
CA GLY A 158 3.05 4.20 12.40
C GLY A 158 2.46 3.23 13.43
N SER A 159 3.20 2.22 13.87
CA SER A 159 2.81 1.38 15.01
C SER A 159 3.09 2.12 16.32
N ILE A 160 2.06 2.23 17.17
CA ILE A 160 2.17 2.83 18.50
C ILE A 160 2.87 1.83 19.42
N GLY A 161 2.48 0.55 19.37
CA GLY A 161 3.05 -0.51 20.21
C GLY A 161 4.52 -0.81 19.93
N ASP A 162 4.98 -0.60 18.68
CA ASP A 162 6.38 -0.85 18.26
C ASP A 162 7.30 0.39 18.44
N ASN A 163 6.76 1.51 18.94
CA ASN A 163 7.50 2.77 19.04
C ASN A 163 8.44 2.80 20.25
N GLN A 164 9.70 2.42 20.04
CA GLN A 164 10.77 2.45 21.05
C GLN A 164 11.76 3.61 20.88
N THR A 165 11.71 4.33 19.75
CA THR A 165 12.74 5.30 19.38
C THR A 165 12.28 6.76 19.44
N GLY A 166 10.97 7.03 19.45
CA GLY A 166 10.43 8.39 19.43
C GLY A 166 10.82 9.19 18.19
N GLY A 167 10.74 10.52 18.27
CA GLY A 167 10.99 11.43 17.14
C GLY A 167 9.97 11.29 16.00
N TRP A 168 10.15 12.06 14.94
CA TRP A 168 9.29 12.04 13.74
C TRP A 168 7.80 12.16 14.07
N TYR A 169 7.45 13.04 14.99
CA TYR A 169 6.12 13.14 15.59
C TYR A 169 5.01 13.19 14.55
N SER A 170 5.13 14.13 13.59
CA SER A 170 4.11 14.33 12.55
C SER A 170 3.97 13.12 11.63
N TYR A 171 5.09 12.54 11.20
CA TYR A 171 5.08 11.39 10.29
C TYR A 171 4.56 10.13 10.98
N ARG A 172 5.00 9.84 12.23
CA ARG A 172 4.48 8.72 13.01
C ARG A 172 2.98 8.86 13.22
N ALA A 173 2.54 10.02 13.70
CA ALA A 173 1.13 10.28 13.96
C ALA A 173 0.29 10.17 12.68
N ALA A 174 0.75 10.70 11.54
CA ALA A 174 0.05 10.57 10.27
C ALA A 174 -0.03 9.12 9.77
N LYS A 175 1.04 8.32 9.95
CA LYS A 175 1.02 6.89 9.59
C LYS A 175 0.17 6.05 10.56
N SER A 176 0.10 6.41 11.84
CA SER A 176 -0.85 5.81 12.79
C SER A 176 -2.29 6.16 12.43
N ALA A 177 -2.55 7.41 12.03
CA ALA A 177 -3.87 7.82 11.54
C ALA A 177 -4.27 7.08 10.26
N GLN A 178 -3.35 6.91 9.30
CA GLN A 178 -3.57 6.05 8.13
C GLN A 178 -3.94 4.61 8.54
N ASN A 179 -3.20 4.03 9.48
CA ASN A 179 -3.46 2.69 9.99
C ASN A 179 -4.87 2.59 10.59
N GLN A 180 -5.28 3.58 11.40
CA GLN A 180 -6.62 3.61 12.01
C GLN A 180 -7.72 3.77 10.95
N PHE A 181 -7.54 4.64 9.96
CA PHE A 181 -8.51 4.80 8.86
C PHE A 181 -8.71 3.50 8.11
N PHE A 182 -7.63 2.81 7.76
CA PHE A 182 -7.70 1.56 6.99
C PHE A 182 -8.22 0.39 7.83
N LYS A 183 -7.95 0.38 9.13
CA LYS A 183 -8.58 -0.57 10.05
C LYS A 183 -10.10 -0.39 10.10
N SER A 184 -10.58 0.83 10.23
CA SER A 184 -12.02 1.15 10.20
C SER A 184 -12.65 0.79 8.85
N LEU A 185 -11.97 1.17 7.74
CA LEU A 185 -12.39 0.85 6.38
C LEU A 185 -12.50 -0.67 6.16
N SER A 186 -11.56 -1.45 6.68
CA SER A 186 -11.58 -2.90 6.53
C SER A 186 -12.79 -3.55 7.19
N ILE A 187 -13.24 -3.02 8.33
CA ILE A 187 -14.44 -3.49 9.04
C ILE A 187 -15.71 -3.10 8.27
N GLU A 188 -15.76 -1.88 7.76
CA GLU A 188 -16.89 -1.41 6.95
C GLU A 188 -17.00 -2.21 5.65
N TRP A 189 -15.91 -2.30 4.89
CA TRP A 189 -15.91 -2.97 3.59
C TRP A 189 -16.09 -4.48 3.70
N ALA A 190 -15.69 -5.13 4.79
CA ALA A 190 -15.99 -6.54 5.02
C ALA A 190 -17.51 -6.84 5.06
N ARG A 191 -18.32 -5.86 5.47
CA ARG A 191 -19.80 -5.97 5.50
C ARG A 191 -20.43 -5.64 4.14
N ARG A 192 -19.89 -4.64 3.43
CA ARG A 192 -20.47 -4.10 2.19
C ARG A 192 -19.94 -4.80 0.93
N PHE A 193 -18.70 -5.25 0.99
CA PHE A 193 -17.96 -5.90 -0.09
C PHE A 193 -17.24 -7.16 0.44
N PRO A 194 -17.97 -8.29 0.64
CA PRO A 194 -17.43 -9.46 1.33
C PRO A 194 -16.21 -10.12 0.66
N LYS A 195 -15.97 -9.77 -0.62
CA LYS A 195 -14.80 -10.24 -1.39
C LYS A 195 -13.66 -9.22 -1.45
N ALA A 196 -13.82 -8.08 -0.78
CA ALA A 196 -12.77 -7.07 -0.69
C ALA A 196 -11.76 -7.42 0.41
N THR A 197 -10.49 -7.17 0.13
CA THR A 197 -9.39 -7.32 1.09
C THR A 197 -8.65 -5.99 1.23
N ILE A 198 -8.48 -5.54 2.46
CA ILE A 198 -7.72 -4.34 2.82
C ILE A 198 -6.45 -4.77 3.52
N THR A 199 -5.29 -4.30 3.06
CA THR A 199 -4.00 -4.61 3.68
C THR A 199 -3.15 -3.36 3.83
N LEU A 200 -2.60 -3.16 5.03
CA LEU A 200 -1.55 -2.17 5.26
C LEU A 200 -0.19 -2.86 5.17
N LEU A 201 0.75 -2.24 4.49
CA LEU A 201 2.06 -2.84 4.18
C LEU A 201 3.20 -1.95 4.67
N HIS A 202 4.16 -2.57 5.37
CA HIS A 202 5.46 -1.95 5.61
C HIS A 202 6.50 -2.52 4.63
N PRO A 203 7.10 -1.68 3.77
CA PRO A 203 7.97 -2.15 2.68
C PRO A 203 9.41 -2.49 3.12
N GLY A 204 9.74 -2.32 4.39
CA GLY A 204 11.13 -2.21 4.86
C GLY A 204 11.70 -0.81 4.64
N THR A 205 13.00 -0.64 4.84
CA THR A 205 13.69 0.59 4.41
C THR A 205 14.16 0.39 2.97
N VAL A 206 13.63 1.18 2.05
CA VAL A 206 13.86 0.99 0.61
C VAL A 206 14.66 2.15 0.07
N ASP A 207 15.65 1.88 -0.78
CA ASP A 207 16.47 2.91 -1.43
C ASP A 207 15.62 3.73 -2.42
N THR A 208 15.15 4.85 -1.93
CA THR A 208 14.31 5.82 -2.65
C THR A 208 14.65 7.24 -2.16
N ASP A 209 14.20 8.25 -2.90
CA ASP A 209 14.36 9.64 -2.48
C ASP A 209 13.77 9.90 -1.08
N LEU A 210 12.66 9.24 -0.73
CA LEU A 210 12.01 9.36 0.57
C LEU A 210 12.94 8.94 1.73
N SER A 211 13.72 7.91 1.57
CA SER A 211 14.59 7.35 2.63
C SER A 211 16.04 7.85 2.56
N ARG A 212 16.47 8.37 1.40
CA ARG A 212 17.89 8.72 1.12
C ARG A 212 18.55 9.55 2.22
N PRO A 213 17.94 10.58 2.83
CA PRO A 213 18.59 11.36 3.89
C PRO A 213 18.93 10.55 5.15
N PHE A 214 18.36 9.36 5.30
CA PHE A 214 18.47 8.52 6.50
C PHE A 214 19.32 7.27 6.29
N HIS A 215 19.80 6.98 5.06
CA HIS A 215 20.55 5.77 4.72
C HIS A 215 21.76 5.53 5.61
N LYS A 216 22.48 6.58 6.00
CA LYS A 216 23.66 6.45 6.90
C LYS A 216 23.34 5.86 8.29
N PHE A 217 22.07 5.80 8.66
CA PHE A 217 21.61 5.20 9.92
C PHE A 217 21.03 3.80 9.74
N VAL A 218 20.95 3.31 8.51
CA VAL A 218 20.36 2.01 8.17
C VAL A 218 21.49 1.02 7.93
N PRO A 219 21.53 -0.12 8.62
CA PRO A 219 22.47 -1.18 8.30
C PRO A 219 22.31 -1.63 6.84
N GLU A 220 23.39 -1.87 6.12
CA GLU A 220 23.38 -2.20 4.70
C GLU A 220 22.43 -3.35 4.36
N HIS A 221 22.44 -4.41 5.15
CA HIS A 221 21.57 -5.57 4.97
C HIS A 221 20.08 -5.30 5.20
N LYS A 222 19.70 -4.12 5.76
CA LYS A 222 18.31 -3.67 5.99
C LYS A 222 17.87 -2.61 4.98
N LEU A 223 18.73 -2.16 4.09
CA LEU A 223 18.39 -1.26 3.00
C LEU A 223 18.08 -2.10 1.76
N PHE A 224 16.84 -2.11 1.33
CA PHE A 224 16.39 -2.89 0.18
C PHE A 224 16.40 -2.06 -1.10
N SER A 225 16.69 -2.70 -2.23
CA SER A 225 16.38 -2.10 -3.53
C SER A 225 14.87 -2.02 -3.74
N THR A 226 14.44 -1.16 -4.65
CA THR A 226 13.01 -1.03 -5.03
C THR A 226 12.47 -2.34 -5.58
N GLU A 227 13.26 -3.10 -6.37
CA GLU A 227 12.90 -4.40 -6.94
C GLU A 227 12.63 -5.43 -5.84
N LYS A 228 13.54 -5.55 -4.89
CA LYS A 228 13.41 -6.51 -3.78
C LYS A 228 12.19 -6.22 -2.94
N SER A 229 11.99 -4.96 -2.58
CA SER A 229 10.82 -4.54 -1.80
C SER A 229 9.52 -4.76 -2.58
N SER A 230 9.46 -4.40 -3.86
CA SER A 230 8.31 -4.62 -4.73
C SER A 230 7.92 -6.11 -4.77
N GLN A 231 8.88 -7.02 -4.96
CA GLN A 231 8.64 -8.46 -4.97
C GLN A 231 8.06 -8.96 -3.66
N PHE A 232 8.55 -8.49 -2.51
CA PHE A 232 7.99 -8.82 -1.21
C PHE A 232 6.54 -8.38 -1.09
N LEU A 233 6.25 -7.11 -1.44
CA LEU A 233 4.91 -6.54 -1.32
C LEU A 233 3.91 -7.22 -2.25
N ILE A 234 4.27 -7.46 -3.50
CA ILE A 234 3.44 -8.19 -4.47
C ILE A 234 3.15 -9.60 -3.96
N ASN A 235 4.15 -10.30 -3.42
CA ASN A 235 3.96 -11.63 -2.87
C ASN A 235 3.00 -11.63 -1.66
N ILE A 236 3.10 -10.63 -0.77
CA ILE A 236 2.15 -10.49 0.34
C ILE A 236 0.73 -10.26 -0.19
N ILE A 237 0.54 -9.31 -1.13
CA ILE A 237 -0.76 -8.99 -1.71
C ILE A 237 -1.37 -10.25 -2.36
N LYS A 238 -0.59 -11.02 -3.09
CA LYS A 238 -1.01 -12.28 -3.72
C LYS A 238 -1.53 -13.34 -2.74
N ASN A 239 -1.06 -13.29 -1.50
CA ASN A 239 -1.42 -14.23 -0.46
C ASN A 239 -2.51 -13.71 0.49
N GLN A 240 -3.06 -12.51 0.25
CA GLN A 240 -4.16 -11.99 1.04
C GLN A 240 -5.51 -12.52 0.55
N SER A 241 -6.47 -12.55 1.45
CA SER A 241 -7.84 -12.95 1.18
C SER A 241 -8.79 -12.19 2.11
N PRO A 242 -10.10 -12.21 1.89
CA PRO A 242 -11.06 -11.57 2.80
C PRO A 242 -10.91 -11.99 4.26
N ALA A 243 -10.48 -13.23 4.54
CA ALA A 243 -10.21 -13.70 5.90
C ALA A 243 -8.99 -13.02 6.58
N SER A 244 -8.12 -12.40 5.81
CA SER A 244 -6.96 -11.65 6.30
C SER A 244 -7.12 -10.13 6.20
N THR A 245 -8.33 -9.64 5.88
CA THR A 245 -8.58 -8.20 5.74
C THR A 245 -8.29 -7.42 7.02
N GLY A 246 -7.79 -6.20 6.89
CA GLY A 246 -7.53 -5.31 8.02
C GLY A 246 -6.27 -5.66 8.82
N LYS A 247 -5.27 -6.28 8.20
CA LYS A 247 -3.96 -6.56 8.80
C LYS A 247 -2.92 -5.52 8.42
N PHE A 248 -1.97 -5.27 9.32
CA PHE A 248 -0.77 -4.49 9.08
C PHE A 248 0.44 -5.44 9.01
N ILE A 249 1.05 -5.57 7.84
CA ILE A 249 1.99 -6.64 7.51
C ILE A 249 3.32 -6.03 7.06
N ALA A 250 4.43 -6.56 7.60
CA ALA A 250 5.77 -6.20 7.17
C ALA A 250 6.20 -6.99 5.92
N TRP A 251 7.25 -6.51 5.28
CA TRP A 251 7.88 -7.10 4.08
C TRP A 251 8.24 -8.60 4.23
N ASP A 252 8.48 -9.07 5.44
CA ASP A 252 8.78 -10.46 5.80
C ASP A 252 7.53 -11.29 6.12
N SER A 253 6.35 -10.74 5.86
CA SER A 253 5.04 -11.32 6.14
C SER A 253 4.68 -11.39 7.64
N SER A 254 5.47 -10.83 8.54
CA SER A 254 5.11 -10.71 9.96
C SER A 254 4.02 -9.65 10.16
N GLU A 255 3.11 -9.89 11.09
CA GLU A 255 2.11 -8.91 11.49
C GLU A 255 2.74 -7.88 12.43
N ILE A 256 2.54 -6.59 12.15
CA ILE A 256 3.03 -5.49 12.98
C ILE A 256 1.93 -5.12 13.97
N PRO A 257 2.23 -4.93 15.26
CA PRO A 257 1.25 -4.43 16.22
C PRO A 257 0.79 -3.02 15.84
N TRP A 258 -0.45 -2.69 16.23
CA TRP A 258 -1.02 -1.35 15.99
C TRP A 258 -0.36 -0.24 16.81
#